data_a646485e9d4f08989c0dc6e2ae114120
#
_entry.id   a646485e9d4f08989c0dc6e2ae114120
#
_cell.length_a   1.000
_cell.length_b   1.000
_cell.length_c   1.000
_cell.angle_alpha   90.00
_cell.angle_beta   90.00
_cell.angle_gamma   90.00
#
_symmetry.space_group_name_H-M   'P 1'
#
loop_
_entity.id
_entity.type
_entity.pdbx_description
1 polymer ?
#
loop_
_entity_poly.entity_id
_entity_poly.type
_entity_poly.pdbx_seq_one_letter_code
_entity_poly.pdbx_strand_id
1 'polypeptide(L)'
;MNKAIFLDRDGTINVDKNYLYKIEDWEFIDGVIEGLQILQRLGFKLIVITNQSGIARGYYTEEDAHKIFDYMIKELEKNNIKIEKVYYCPHIGDECNCRKPKLGLFYKAQKDFDIDFSKSYAIGDKVRDLAICDKENIKGFLLNEDEKIENPRIQVCKNLLESAKIIEKRNG
;
A
#
# COMPACT_ATOMS: atom_id res chain seq x y z
N MET A 1 -6.97 7.87 18.56
CA MET A 1 -6.41 7.81 17.21
C MET A 1 -6.19 6.37 16.79
N ASN A 2 -6.26 6.09 15.51
CA ASN A 2 -6.09 4.75 14.94
C ASN A 2 -4.69 4.57 14.40
N LYS A 3 -4.24 3.32 14.33
CA LYS A 3 -2.99 2.95 13.66
C LYS A 3 -3.30 2.23 12.35
N ALA A 4 -2.48 2.46 11.33
CA ALA A 4 -2.72 1.93 9.99
C ALA A 4 -1.47 1.35 9.36
N ILE A 5 -1.70 0.46 8.40
CA ILE A 5 -0.71 0.06 7.43
C ILE A 5 -1.12 0.67 6.09
N PHE A 6 -0.28 1.54 5.56
CA PHE A 6 -0.46 2.11 4.24
C PHE A 6 0.24 1.22 3.22
N LEU A 7 -0.51 0.66 2.30
CA LEU A 7 -0.04 -0.36 1.37
C LEU A 7 -0.08 0.16 -0.07
N ASP A 8 1.02 0.01 -0.80
CA ASP A 8 0.94 0.07 -2.25
C ASP A 8 0.23 -1.20 -2.76
N ARG A 9 -0.27 -1.18 -3.98
CA ARG A 9 -0.97 -2.32 -4.58
C ARG A 9 -0.02 -3.17 -5.42
N ASP A 10 0.36 -2.63 -6.60
CA ASP A 10 1.20 -3.37 -7.55
C ASP A 10 2.61 -3.56 -7.01
N GLY A 11 3.08 -4.79 -6.96
CA GLY A 11 4.38 -5.14 -6.40
C GLY A 11 4.39 -5.34 -4.89
N THR A 12 3.28 -5.08 -4.21
CA THR A 12 3.14 -5.22 -2.75
C THR A 12 2.05 -6.23 -2.41
N ILE A 13 0.82 -6.02 -2.89
CA ILE A 13 -0.31 -6.93 -2.69
C ILE A 13 -0.38 -7.93 -3.85
N ASN A 14 -0.34 -7.44 -5.07
CA ASN A 14 -0.40 -8.27 -6.27
C ASN A 14 0.89 -8.17 -7.08
N VAL A 15 1.15 -9.21 -7.85
CA VAL A 15 2.28 -9.22 -8.79
C VAL A 15 2.08 -8.08 -9.79
N ASP A 16 3.12 -7.26 -9.98
CA ASP A 16 3.09 -6.15 -10.92
C ASP A 16 3.11 -6.69 -12.35
N LYS A 17 2.03 -6.44 -13.10
CA LYS A 17 1.85 -6.88 -14.48
C LYS A 17 1.97 -5.71 -15.46
N ASN A 18 2.57 -4.60 -15.04
CA ASN A 18 2.77 -3.42 -15.86
C ASN A 18 1.42 -2.86 -16.38
N TYR A 19 0.76 -2.07 -15.54
CA TYR A 19 -0.59 -1.50 -15.79
C TYR A 19 -1.70 -2.55 -15.81
N LEU A 20 -1.74 -3.38 -14.77
CA LEU A 20 -2.79 -4.39 -14.60
C LEU A 20 -4.18 -3.74 -14.46
N TYR A 21 -5.13 -4.19 -15.27
CA TYR A 21 -6.51 -3.73 -15.20
C TYR A 21 -7.55 -4.82 -15.45
N LYS A 22 -7.12 -6.04 -15.78
CA LYS A 22 -8.01 -7.19 -16.03
C LYS A 22 -7.98 -8.15 -14.87
N ILE A 23 -9.15 -8.62 -14.47
CA ILE A 23 -9.29 -9.57 -13.35
C ILE A 23 -8.52 -10.86 -13.62
N GLU A 24 -8.54 -11.36 -14.85
CA GLU A 24 -7.82 -12.58 -15.24
C GLU A 24 -6.29 -12.47 -15.10
N ASP A 25 -5.76 -11.27 -15.05
CA ASP A 25 -4.32 -11.04 -14.85
C ASP A 25 -3.94 -10.85 -13.39
N TRP A 26 -4.92 -10.82 -12.49
CA TRP A 26 -4.67 -10.64 -11.07
C TRP A 26 -3.98 -11.85 -10.45
N GLU A 27 -2.92 -11.59 -9.73
CA GLU A 27 -2.18 -12.63 -9.00
C GLU A 27 -1.69 -12.04 -7.68
N PHE A 28 -2.13 -12.60 -6.56
CA PHE A 28 -1.60 -12.22 -5.26
C PHE A 28 -0.14 -12.65 -5.14
N ILE A 29 0.68 -11.80 -4.51
CA ILE A 29 2.05 -12.18 -4.15
C ILE A 29 1.98 -13.22 -3.03
N ASP A 30 2.84 -14.23 -3.10
CA ASP A 30 2.90 -15.28 -2.09
C ASP A 30 3.09 -14.69 -0.70
N GLY A 31 2.30 -15.18 0.27
CA GLY A 31 2.39 -14.76 1.66
C GLY A 31 1.60 -13.50 2.00
N VAL A 32 1.03 -12.80 1.02
CA VAL A 32 0.29 -11.56 1.27
C VAL A 32 -0.93 -11.80 2.15
N ILE A 33 -1.70 -12.85 1.87
CA ILE A 33 -2.91 -13.15 2.65
C ILE A 33 -2.54 -13.35 4.13
N GLU A 34 -1.55 -14.18 4.40
CA GLU A 34 -1.07 -14.43 5.76
C GLU A 34 -0.56 -13.13 6.42
N GLY A 35 0.24 -12.35 5.67
CA GLY A 35 0.79 -11.09 6.18
C GLY A 35 -0.29 -10.09 6.55
N LEU A 36 -1.29 -9.91 5.71
CA LEU A 36 -2.40 -8.99 5.98
C LEU A 36 -3.25 -9.46 7.16
N GLN A 37 -3.43 -10.78 7.30
CA GLN A 37 -4.14 -11.34 8.46
C GLN A 37 -3.39 -11.02 9.76
N ILE A 38 -2.06 -11.15 9.77
CA ILE A 38 -1.24 -10.79 10.93
C ILE A 38 -1.43 -9.32 11.29
N LEU A 39 -1.30 -8.44 10.31
CA LEU A 39 -1.39 -6.99 10.53
C LEU A 39 -2.77 -6.58 11.04
N GLN A 40 -3.82 -7.16 10.46
CA GLN A 40 -5.19 -6.87 10.91
C GLN A 40 -5.43 -7.36 12.34
N ARG A 41 -4.93 -8.54 12.68
CA ARG A 41 -5.05 -9.11 14.03
C ARG A 41 -4.36 -8.24 15.08
N LEU A 42 -3.28 -7.55 14.68
CA LEU A 42 -2.56 -6.62 15.56
C LEU A 42 -3.29 -5.29 15.75
N GLY A 43 -4.42 -5.10 15.09
CA GLY A 43 -5.26 -3.91 15.24
C GLY A 43 -5.01 -2.80 14.23
N PHE A 44 -4.20 -3.04 13.20
CA PHE A 44 -3.97 -2.04 12.16
C PHE A 44 -5.14 -1.96 11.18
N LYS A 45 -5.52 -0.73 10.82
CA LYS A 45 -6.39 -0.51 9.67
C LYS A 45 -5.57 -0.66 8.40
N LEU A 46 -6.09 -1.38 7.42
CA LEU A 46 -5.39 -1.62 6.16
C LEU A 46 -5.91 -0.63 5.12
N ILE A 47 -5.04 0.24 4.64
CA ILE A 47 -5.38 1.31 3.70
C ILE A 47 -4.45 1.21 2.49
N VAL A 48 -5.03 1.17 1.29
CA VAL A 48 -4.27 1.08 0.05
C VAL A 48 -4.08 2.49 -0.53
N ILE A 49 -2.84 2.81 -0.89
CA ILE A 49 -2.48 4.07 -1.57
C ILE A 49 -1.69 3.71 -2.83
N THR A 50 -2.27 3.94 -3.99
CA THR A 50 -1.72 3.44 -5.24
C THR A 50 -1.73 4.49 -6.36
N ASN A 51 -0.63 4.56 -7.11
CA ASN A 51 -0.59 5.32 -8.37
C ASN A 51 -1.21 4.45 -9.46
N GLN A 52 -2.14 5.04 -10.23
CA GLN A 52 -2.82 4.37 -11.35
C GLN A 52 -2.76 5.25 -12.60
N SER A 53 -1.56 5.60 -13.02
CA SER A 53 -1.33 6.49 -14.16
C SER A 53 -1.77 5.89 -15.51
N GLY A 54 -2.03 4.58 -15.57
CA GLY A 54 -2.59 3.95 -16.76
C GLY A 54 -3.91 4.57 -17.20
N ILE A 55 -4.67 5.13 -16.24
CA ILE A 55 -5.92 5.85 -16.55
C ILE A 55 -5.63 7.07 -17.40
N ALA A 56 -4.72 7.95 -16.97
CA ALA A 56 -4.35 9.14 -17.71
C ALA A 56 -3.66 8.81 -19.03
N ARG A 57 -2.96 7.68 -19.11
CA ARG A 57 -2.28 7.22 -20.32
C ARG A 57 -3.24 6.60 -21.36
N GLY A 58 -4.51 6.39 -20.97
CA GLY A 58 -5.49 5.79 -21.86
C GLY A 58 -5.40 4.28 -21.98
N TYR A 59 -4.67 3.61 -21.09
CA TYR A 59 -4.50 2.15 -21.12
C TYR A 59 -5.72 1.43 -20.58
N TYR A 60 -6.44 2.04 -19.64
CA TYR A 60 -7.68 1.54 -19.06
C TYR A 60 -8.45 2.71 -18.44
N THR A 61 -9.71 2.48 -18.11
CA THR A 61 -10.60 3.52 -17.58
C THR A 61 -10.64 3.50 -16.04
N GLU A 62 -11.21 4.55 -15.43
CA GLU A 62 -11.47 4.52 -13.99
C GLU A 62 -12.42 3.38 -13.62
N GLU A 63 -13.39 3.07 -14.49
CA GLU A 63 -14.30 1.95 -14.27
C GLU A 63 -13.52 0.63 -14.21
N ASP A 64 -12.55 0.42 -15.12
CA ASP A 64 -11.67 -0.74 -15.10
C ASP A 64 -10.89 -0.83 -13.79
N ALA A 65 -10.34 0.30 -13.32
CA ALA A 65 -9.60 0.36 -12.07
C ALA A 65 -10.49 0.00 -10.88
N HIS A 66 -11.71 0.52 -10.82
CA HIS A 66 -12.65 0.19 -9.75
C HIS A 66 -13.05 -1.28 -9.75
N LYS A 67 -13.19 -1.90 -10.91
CA LYS A 67 -13.46 -3.35 -10.99
C LYS A 67 -12.33 -4.16 -10.36
N ILE A 68 -11.09 -3.77 -10.60
CA ILE A 68 -9.92 -4.43 -10.00
C ILE A 68 -9.89 -4.21 -8.48
N PHE A 69 -10.16 -2.98 -8.02
CA PHE A 69 -10.21 -2.70 -6.58
C PHE A 69 -11.30 -3.53 -5.90
N ASP A 70 -12.48 -3.60 -6.49
CA ASP A 70 -13.59 -4.39 -5.95
C ASP A 70 -13.25 -5.88 -5.91
N TYR A 71 -12.59 -6.38 -6.96
CA TYR A 71 -12.15 -7.77 -7.01
C TYR A 71 -11.16 -8.08 -5.89
N MET A 72 -10.15 -7.23 -5.72
CA MET A 72 -9.16 -7.34 -4.64
C MET A 72 -9.85 -7.38 -3.27
N ILE A 73 -10.74 -6.43 -3.03
CA ILE A 73 -11.45 -6.31 -1.74
C ILE A 73 -12.25 -7.57 -1.46
N LYS A 74 -12.99 -8.08 -2.45
CA LYS A 74 -13.82 -9.28 -2.30
C LYS A 74 -12.97 -10.52 -2.04
N GLU A 75 -11.86 -10.67 -2.76
CA GLU A 75 -10.95 -11.80 -2.55
C GLU A 75 -10.33 -11.77 -1.16
N LEU A 76 -9.97 -10.58 -0.67
CA LEU A 76 -9.44 -10.42 0.68
C LEU A 76 -10.51 -10.69 1.74
N GLU A 77 -11.76 -10.27 1.51
CA GLU A 77 -12.88 -10.55 2.41
C GLU A 77 -13.11 -12.05 2.60
N LYS A 78 -12.90 -12.85 1.57
CA LYS A 78 -12.98 -14.31 1.66
C LYS A 78 -11.98 -14.89 2.67
N ASN A 79 -10.93 -14.14 2.97
CA ASN A 79 -9.89 -14.51 3.94
C ASN A 79 -10.01 -13.70 5.23
N ASN A 80 -11.19 -13.11 5.48
CA ASN A 80 -11.49 -12.30 6.67
C ASN A 80 -10.60 -11.05 6.80
N ILE A 81 -10.14 -10.51 5.66
CA ILE A 81 -9.31 -9.30 5.62
C ILE A 81 -10.17 -8.15 5.11
N LYS A 82 -10.18 -7.05 5.87
CA LYS A 82 -10.91 -5.84 5.53
C LYS A 82 -9.95 -4.74 5.08
N ILE A 83 -10.09 -4.27 3.84
CA ILE A 83 -9.44 -3.05 3.37
C ILE A 83 -10.37 -1.89 3.69
N GLU A 84 -9.90 -0.94 4.50
CA GLU A 84 -10.73 0.21 4.90
C GLU A 84 -11.09 1.09 3.71
N LYS A 85 -10.11 1.39 2.87
CA LYS A 85 -10.32 2.19 1.66
C LYS A 85 -9.13 2.06 0.71
N VAL A 86 -9.40 2.25 -0.58
CA VAL A 86 -8.38 2.38 -1.62
C VAL A 86 -8.36 3.85 -2.07
N TYR A 87 -7.21 4.49 -1.89
CA TYR A 87 -6.94 5.83 -2.42
C TYR A 87 -6.05 5.68 -3.65
N TYR A 88 -6.41 6.32 -4.74
CA TYR A 88 -5.62 6.22 -5.96
C TYR A 88 -5.42 7.57 -6.63
N CYS A 89 -4.30 7.69 -7.36
CA CYS A 89 -4.04 8.85 -8.22
C CYS A 89 -4.09 8.40 -9.69
N PRO A 90 -5.01 8.95 -10.48
CA PRO A 90 -5.12 8.58 -11.89
C PRO A 90 -4.22 9.40 -12.82
N HIS A 91 -3.45 10.34 -12.29
CA HIS A 91 -2.72 11.34 -13.07
C HIS A 91 -1.33 10.88 -13.49
N ILE A 92 -0.77 11.59 -14.49
CA ILE A 92 0.63 11.50 -14.90
C ILE A 92 1.31 12.84 -14.54
N GLY A 93 2.59 12.78 -14.18
CA GLY A 93 3.38 14.00 -13.95
C GLY A 93 3.09 14.68 -12.63
N ASP A 94 3.35 15.99 -12.55
CA ASP A 94 3.42 16.74 -11.29
C ASP A 94 2.26 17.69 -11.06
N GLU A 95 1.20 17.62 -11.83
CA GLU A 95 0.09 18.59 -11.78
C GLU A 95 -0.87 18.39 -10.61
N CYS A 96 -0.78 17.25 -9.92
CA CYS A 96 -1.65 16.94 -8.77
C CYS A 96 -0.85 16.89 -7.47
N ASN A 97 -1.55 16.78 -6.34
CA ASN A 97 -0.94 16.57 -5.02
C ASN A 97 -1.04 15.11 -4.56
N CYS A 98 -1.58 14.23 -5.40
CA CYS A 98 -1.91 12.86 -4.98
C CYS A 98 -0.94 11.79 -5.49
N ARG A 99 -0.22 12.04 -6.58
CA ARG A 99 0.72 11.04 -7.14
C ARG A 99 1.95 10.89 -6.25
N LYS A 100 2.18 9.67 -5.72
CA LYS A 100 3.40 9.38 -4.97
C LYS A 100 4.65 9.68 -5.84
N PRO A 101 5.67 10.35 -5.34
CA PRO A 101 6.01 10.57 -3.92
C PRO A 101 5.28 11.72 -3.22
N LYS A 102 4.32 12.38 -3.84
CA LYS A 102 3.50 13.38 -3.16
C LYS A 102 2.62 12.73 -2.11
N LEU A 103 2.24 13.47 -1.09
CA LEU A 103 1.67 12.94 0.14
C LEU A 103 0.17 13.19 0.31
N GLY A 104 -0.48 13.78 -0.69
CA GLY A 104 -1.88 14.18 -0.57
C GLY A 104 -2.82 13.05 -0.17
N LEU A 105 -2.63 11.84 -0.72
CA LEU A 105 -3.48 10.70 -0.38
C LEU A 105 -3.26 10.21 1.05
N PHE A 106 -2.01 10.27 1.55
CA PHE A 106 -1.71 9.91 2.94
C PHE A 106 -2.39 10.85 3.93
N TYR A 107 -2.35 12.15 3.67
CA TYR A 107 -3.00 13.14 4.54
C TYR A 107 -4.52 13.03 4.48
N LYS A 108 -5.08 12.72 3.32
CA LYS A 108 -6.50 12.47 3.18
C LYS A 108 -6.94 11.26 4.01
N ALA A 109 -6.20 10.17 3.92
CA ALA A 109 -6.47 8.97 4.71
C ALA A 109 -6.32 9.24 6.21
N GLN A 110 -5.29 10.00 6.60
CA GLN A 110 -5.09 10.38 8.00
C GLN A 110 -6.31 11.10 8.56
N LYS A 111 -6.85 12.04 7.79
CA LYS A 111 -8.03 12.80 8.20
C LYS A 111 -9.28 11.93 8.24
N ASP A 112 -9.49 11.11 7.21
CA ASP A 112 -10.70 10.29 7.09
C ASP A 112 -10.81 9.24 8.20
N PHE A 113 -9.69 8.71 8.67
CA PHE A 113 -9.64 7.62 9.64
C PHE A 113 -8.97 7.97 10.96
N ASP A 114 -8.64 9.23 11.17
CA ASP A 114 -7.99 9.69 12.41
C ASP A 114 -6.73 8.86 12.72
N ILE A 115 -5.76 8.84 11.80
CA ILE A 115 -4.57 8.00 11.89
C ILE A 115 -3.44 8.68 12.65
N ASP A 116 -2.85 7.94 13.58
CA ASP A 116 -1.60 8.32 14.25
C ASP A 116 -0.42 7.73 13.45
N PHE A 117 0.28 8.57 12.71
CA PHE A 117 1.42 8.14 11.90
C PHE A 117 2.51 7.48 12.75
N SER A 118 2.73 7.98 13.98
CA SER A 118 3.80 7.45 14.84
C SER A 118 3.60 5.99 15.25
N LYS A 119 2.37 5.48 15.12
CA LYS A 119 2.01 4.10 15.43
C LYS A 119 1.74 3.28 14.17
N SER A 120 1.97 3.86 13.00
CA SER A 120 1.61 3.29 11.71
C SER A 120 2.84 2.94 10.89
N TYR A 121 2.62 2.23 9.78
CA TYR A 121 3.68 1.84 8.84
C TYR A 121 3.23 2.09 7.42
N ALA A 122 4.22 2.39 6.55
CA ALA A 122 4.03 2.41 5.10
C ALA A 122 4.81 1.23 4.51
N ILE A 123 4.21 0.50 3.59
CA ILE A 123 4.82 -0.67 2.94
C ILE A 123 4.65 -0.57 1.43
N GLY A 124 5.74 -0.68 0.71
CA GLY A 124 5.73 -0.64 -0.74
C GLY A 124 7.02 -1.18 -1.35
N ASP A 125 7.00 -1.41 -2.66
CA ASP A 125 8.15 -1.96 -3.39
C ASP A 125 9.02 -0.90 -4.05
N LYS A 126 8.58 0.37 -4.05
CA LYS A 126 9.31 1.49 -4.64
C LYS A 126 9.61 2.56 -3.61
N VAL A 127 10.74 3.23 -3.77
CA VAL A 127 11.16 4.31 -2.87
C VAL A 127 10.08 5.38 -2.74
N ARG A 128 9.40 5.72 -3.83
CA ARG A 128 8.31 6.73 -3.81
C ARG A 128 7.14 6.36 -2.91
N ASP A 129 6.93 5.07 -2.65
CA ASP A 129 5.87 4.60 -1.76
C ASP A 129 6.14 4.95 -0.30
N LEU A 130 7.41 5.22 0.02
CA LEU A 130 7.86 5.48 1.38
C LEU A 130 8.27 6.93 1.62
N ALA A 131 7.94 7.83 0.69
CA ALA A 131 8.28 9.25 0.82
C ALA A 131 7.66 9.90 2.07
N ILE A 132 6.52 9.37 2.55
CA ILE A 132 5.89 9.83 3.79
C ILE A 132 6.84 9.69 4.99
N CYS A 133 7.72 8.68 4.98
CA CYS A 133 8.67 8.44 6.05
C CYS A 133 9.75 9.54 6.16
N ASP A 134 9.97 10.31 5.10
CA ASP A 134 10.92 11.41 5.08
C ASP A 134 10.33 12.69 5.68
N LYS A 135 9.01 12.82 5.67
CA LYS A 135 8.31 14.04 6.08
C LYS A 135 7.58 13.90 7.41
N GLU A 136 7.14 12.70 7.74
CA GLU A 136 6.36 12.45 8.94
C GLU A 136 7.04 11.39 9.80
N ASN A 137 6.69 11.34 11.08
CA ASN A 137 7.20 10.32 11.99
C ASN A 137 6.40 9.02 11.78
N ILE A 138 6.70 8.32 10.69
CA ILE A 138 6.12 7.03 10.35
C ILE A 138 7.23 6.11 9.88
N LYS A 139 7.18 4.85 10.30
CA LYS A 139 8.14 3.84 9.88
C LYS A 139 7.67 3.16 8.59
N GLY A 140 8.60 2.57 7.87
CA GLY A 140 8.25 1.92 6.61
C GLY A 140 9.07 0.68 6.32
N PHE A 141 8.57 -0.10 5.35
CA PHE A 141 9.27 -1.27 4.81
C PHE A 141 9.33 -1.15 3.29
N LEU A 142 10.53 -1.18 2.77
CA LEU A 142 10.77 -1.21 1.32
C LEU A 142 10.96 -2.66 0.89
N LEU A 143 10.04 -3.16 0.06
CA LEU A 143 10.02 -4.54 -0.40
C LEU A 143 10.88 -4.71 -1.66
N ASN A 144 12.15 -4.36 -1.53
CA ASN A 144 13.12 -4.44 -2.62
C ASN A 144 14.52 -4.55 -2.03
N GLU A 145 15.03 -5.78 -1.93
CA GLU A 145 16.31 -6.07 -1.30
C GLU A 145 17.51 -5.50 -2.07
N ASP A 146 17.32 -5.12 -3.34
CA ASP A 146 18.40 -4.56 -4.16
C ASP A 146 18.57 -3.04 -3.94
N GLU A 147 17.61 -2.40 -3.29
CA GLU A 147 17.68 -0.97 -2.99
C GLU A 147 18.40 -0.69 -1.69
N LYS A 148 19.18 0.39 -1.69
CA LYS A 148 19.78 0.92 -0.47
C LYS A 148 19.04 2.17 -0.07
N ILE A 149 18.71 2.28 1.21
CA ILE A 149 17.99 3.43 1.73
C ILE A 149 18.64 3.90 3.02
N GLU A 150 18.82 5.22 3.16
CA GLU A 150 19.53 5.81 4.29
C GLU A 150 18.60 6.25 5.42
N ASN A 151 17.29 6.35 5.17
CA ASN A 151 16.34 6.78 6.20
C ASN A 151 16.23 5.70 7.29
N PRO A 152 16.57 6.02 8.56
CA PRO A 152 16.54 5.02 9.64
C PRO A 152 15.13 4.53 9.99
N ARG A 153 14.08 5.22 9.54
CA ARG A 153 12.70 4.77 9.73
C ARG A 153 12.30 3.69 8.74
N ILE A 154 13.09 3.45 7.70
CA ILE A 154 12.76 2.50 6.65
C ILE A 154 13.68 1.29 6.73
N GLN A 155 13.07 0.11 6.76
CA GLN A 155 13.78 -1.16 6.71
C GLN A 155 13.49 -1.86 5.39
N VAL A 156 14.55 -2.36 4.74
CA VAL A 156 14.42 -3.17 3.53
C VAL A 156 14.09 -4.60 3.92
N CYS A 157 13.13 -5.21 3.25
CA CYS A 157 12.81 -6.62 3.45
C CYS A 157 12.32 -7.26 2.15
N LYS A 158 12.13 -8.56 2.19
CA LYS A 158 11.87 -9.37 1.00
C LYS A 158 10.44 -9.18 0.46
N ASN A 159 9.45 -9.22 1.35
CA ASN A 159 8.03 -9.17 0.97
C ASN A 159 7.17 -8.73 2.15
N LEU A 160 5.88 -8.59 1.88
CA LEU A 160 4.93 -8.15 2.90
C LEU A 160 4.86 -9.09 4.09
N LEU A 161 4.92 -10.40 3.86
CA LEU A 161 4.87 -11.37 4.95
C LEU A 161 6.04 -11.17 5.93
N GLU A 162 7.24 -10.96 5.41
CA GLU A 162 8.41 -10.67 6.26
C GLU A 162 8.19 -9.40 7.07
N SER A 163 7.70 -8.33 6.44
CA SER A 163 7.41 -7.08 7.16
C SER A 163 6.36 -7.29 8.25
N ALA A 164 5.32 -8.06 7.97
CA ALA A 164 4.26 -8.36 8.95
C ALA A 164 4.82 -9.10 10.15
N LYS A 165 5.71 -10.07 9.94
CA LYS A 165 6.35 -10.82 11.03
C LYS A 165 7.27 -9.94 11.88
N ILE A 166 7.97 -9.01 11.26
CA ILE A 166 8.80 -8.04 11.99
C ILE A 166 7.93 -7.15 12.87
N ILE A 167 6.84 -6.63 12.31
CA ILE A 167 5.89 -5.80 13.06
C ILE A 167 5.28 -6.59 14.22
N GLU A 168 4.91 -7.84 13.98
CA GLU A 168 4.36 -8.73 15.02
C GLU A 168 5.32 -8.86 16.20
N LYS A 169 6.61 -9.04 15.95
CA LYS A 169 7.62 -9.12 17.01
C LYS A 169 7.72 -7.82 17.80
N ARG A 170 7.57 -6.67 17.15
CA ARG A 170 7.62 -5.36 17.81
C ARG A 170 6.40 -5.11 18.67
N ASN A 171 5.27 -5.73 18.35
CA ASN A 171 3.98 -5.52 19.02
C ASN A 171 3.60 -6.68 19.96
N GLY A 172 4.41 -7.71 19.99
CA GLY A 172 4.23 -8.87 20.86
C GLY A 172 4.98 -8.72 22.19
#